data_4c5553d3aaae5d5a5dc43431102f017c
#
_entry.id   4c5553d3aaae5d5a5dc43431102f017c
#
_cell.length_a   1.000
_cell.length_b   1.000
_cell.length_c   1.000
_cell.angle_alpha   90.00
_cell.angle_beta   90.00
_cell.angle_gamma   90.00
#
_symmetry.space_group_name_H-M   'P 1'
#
loop_
_entity.id
_entity.type
_entity.pdbx_description
1 polymer ?
#
loop_
_entity_poly.entity_id
_entity_poly.type
_entity_poly.pdbx_seq_one_letter_code
_entity_poly.pdbx_strand_id
1 'polypeptide(L)'
;MNAFEYANPVRVIFGAGTFSRAGEEIAKLGKKAFIVSYNDNSVSVTLEKLTALLSTAGVESTKFLQVTPNPPIEMVAEGVVQAKEFGADVVVGVGGGSAMDAAKAIVAGILYEHGDLWNMVYASHSNVTAKPPEKALPIFLIPTLPATGSEMNMCSVVSSSTLQKKSYIWADCLFPKASILDPELTYTLPPFQTACGGVDSISHVLEIFVNGQADSDLLHEWQLGVIKTIVKNLPIALKNPTDARARTELMWSATCGINGWASPGDAWTPMHQVGHVLTSRYGINHGSSLAIIMPAWMAYFKKIKPAPYERFEKEIMSIPEFKKFISECGLPVSLSEKGVKEEDIPLIVAGVKDVSFNADGVLFSNPPVTEEMLAEILKLAL
;
A
#
# COMPACT_ATOMS: atom_id res chain seq x y z
N MET A 1 -2.56 23.16 13.66
CA MET A 1 -2.69 21.67 13.62
C MET A 1 -3.90 21.27 14.42
N ASN A 2 -4.81 20.45 13.87
CA ASN A 2 -5.96 19.94 14.60
C ASN A 2 -5.51 18.99 15.72
N ALA A 3 -6.35 18.76 16.73
CA ALA A 3 -6.08 17.74 17.73
C ALA A 3 -6.10 16.35 17.07
N PHE A 4 -5.18 15.48 17.44
CA PHE A 4 -5.10 14.10 16.94
C PHE A 4 -4.64 13.15 18.05
N GLU A 5 -4.94 11.88 17.86
CA GLU A 5 -4.40 10.78 18.65
C GLU A 5 -3.51 9.93 17.74
N TYR A 6 -2.34 9.53 18.24
CA TYR A 6 -1.40 8.68 17.51
C TYR A 6 -0.95 7.52 18.35
N ALA A 7 -1.10 6.33 17.80
CA ALA A 7 -0.54 5.10 18.35
C ALA A 7 -0.11 4.17 17.22
N ASN A 8 1.10 3.64 17.29
CA ASN A 8 1.54 2.56 16.40
C ASN A 8 2.20 1.46 17.24
N PRO A 9 1.50 0.33 17.47
CA PRO A 9 1.96 -0.74 18.35
C PRO A 9 2.95 -1.70 17.70
N VAL A 10 3.28 -1.52 16.41
CA VAL A 10 4.08 -2.48 15.64
C VAL A 10 5.55 -2.46 16.07
N ARG A 11 6.06 -3.61 16.48
CA ARG A 11 7.49 -3.79 16.72
C ARG A 11 8.21 -4.06 15.40
N VAL A 12 9.08 -3.15 15.00
CA VAL A 12 9.88 -3.25 13.77
C VAL A 12 11.27 -3.81 14.10
N ILE A 13 11.69 -4.82 13.31
CA ILE A 13 13.02 -5.41 13.34
C ILE A 13 13.67 -5.09 12.00
N PHE A 14 14.50 -4.05 11.96
CA PHE A 14 15.02 -3.47 10.73
C PHE A 14 16.52 -3.72 10.57
N GLY A 15 16.96 -4.05 9.36
CA GLY A 15 18.35 -4.10 8.94
C GLY A 15 18.73 -5.35 8.17
N ALA A 16 19.87 -5.28 7.46
CA ALA A 16 20.42 -6.38 6.69
C ALA A 16 20.68 -7.62 7.57
N GLY A 17 20.27 -8.80 7.08
CA GLY A 17 20.42 -10.08 7.77
C GLY A 17 19.44 -10.33 8.92
N THR A 18 18.53 -9.39 9.22
CA THR A 18 17.56 -9.55 10.33
C THR A 18 16.55 -10.65 10.07
N PHE A 19 16.36 -11.06 8.81
CA PHE A 19 15.48 -12.17 8.44
C PHE A 19 15.85 -13.48 9.15
N SER A 20 17.11 -13.68 9.49
CA SER A 20 17.58 -14.83 10.28
C SER A 20 16.87 -15.01 11.62
N ARG A 21 16.30 -13.94 12.18
CA ARG A 21 15.57 -13.94 13.45
C ARG A 21 14.10 -14.35 13.32
N ALA A 22 13.58 -14.54 12.10
CA ALA A 22 12.14 -14.75 11.86
C ALA A 22 11.56 -15.93 12.66
N GLY A 23 12.27 -17.07 12.70
CA GLY A 23 11.79 -18.24 13.45
C GLY A 23 11.59 -17.96 14.94
N GLU A 24 12.57 -17.37 15.60
CA GLU A 24 12.51 -17.04 17.02
C GLU A 24 11.44 -15.99 17.33
N GLU A 25 11.31 -14.98 16.48
CA GLU A 25 10.35 -13.90 16.70
C GLU A 25 8.89 -14.37 16.48
N ILE A 26 8.65 -15.21 15.48
CA ILE A 26 7.34 -15.80 15.23
C ILE A 26 6.98 -16.80 16.34
N ALA A 27 7.93 -17.57 16.85
CA ALA A 27 7.74 -18.52 17.95
C ALA A 27 7.23 -17.88 19.26
N LYS A 28 7.41 -16.57 19.43
CA LYS A 28 6.88 -15.78 20.57
C LYS A 28 5.39 -15.47 20.39
N LEU A 29 4.86 -15.59 19.17
CA LEU A 29 3.48 -15.24 18.82
C LEU A 29 2.58 -16.47 18.69
N GLY A 30 3.13 -17.62 18.26
CA GLY A 30 2.38 -18.83 18.06
C GLY A 30 3.26 -20.05 17.79
N LYS A 31 2.63 -21.22 17.70
CA LYS A 31 3.27 -22.50 17.42
C LYS A 31 2.81 -23.14 16.11
N LYS A 32 1.74 -22.61 15.50
CA LYS A 32 1.20 -23.05 14.21
C LYS A 32 1.11 -21.85 13.25
N ALA A 33 2.14 -21.66 12.45
CA ALA A 33 2.28 -20.53 11.52
C ALA A 33 1.62 -20.81 10.17
N PHE A 34 0.63 -20.02 9.78
CA PHE A 34 0.04 -20.02 8.46
C PHE A 34 0.72 -18.97 7.58
N ILE A 35 1.56 -19.41 6.64
CA ILE A 35 2.36 -18.53 5.78
C ILE A 35 1.55 -18.16 4.54
N VAL A 36 1.33 -16.87 4.32
CA VAL A 36 0.58 -16.31 3.18
C VAL A 36 1.55 -15.64 2.21
N SER A 37 1.59 -16.11 0.95
CA SER A 37 2.51 -15.60 -0.07
C SER A 37 2.04 -15.95 -1.48
N TYR A 38 2.87 -15.63 -2.47
CA TYR A 38 2.68 -16.01 -3.87
C TYR A 38 3.32 -17.35 -4.19
N ASN A 39 2.83 -17.99 -5.26
CA ASN A 39 3.54 -19.10 -5.92
C ASN A 39 4.46 -18.53 -7.01
N ASP A 40 5.56 -17.91 -6.61
CA ASP A 40 6.49 -17.23 -7.51
C ASP A 40 7.94 -17.50 -7.10
N ASN A 41 8.82 -17.66 -8.09
CA ASN A 41 10.24 -17.93 -7.87
C ASN A 41 10.95 -16.79 -7.11
N SER A 42 10.45 -15.56 -7.18
CA SER A 42 11.04 -14.41 -6.49
C SER A 42 11.03 -14.53 -4.97
N VAL A 43 10.08 -15.28 -4.40
CA VAL A 43 9.95 -15.50 -2.94
C VAL A 43 10.23 -16.93 -2.50
N SER A 44 10.41 -17.88 -3.43
CA SER A 44 10.57 -19.32 -3.12
C SER A 44 11.72 -19.58 -2.15
N VAL A 45 12.91 -19.03 -2.40
CA VAL A 45 14.09 -19.17 -1.54
C VAL A 45 13.83 -18.57 -0.14
N THR A 46 13.14 -17.44 -0.08
CA THR A 46 12.76 -16.80 1.20
C THR A 46 11.80 -17.70 1.99
N LEU A 47 10.82 -18.29 1.32
CA LEU A 47 9.85 -19.20 1.95
C LEU A 47 10.49 -20.51 2.44
N GLU A 48 11.45 -21.07 1.70
CA GLU A 48 12.21 -22.24 2.13
C GLU A 48 13.04 -21.95 3.38
N LYS A 49 13.78 -20.85 3.36
CA LYS A 49 14.56 -20.40 4.53
C LYS A 49 13.65 -20.12 5.73
N LEU A 50 12.51 -19.47 5.54
CA LEU A 50 11.54 -19.20 6.61
C LEU A 50 11.04 -20.51 7.21
N THR A 51 10.66 -21.49 6.39
CA THR A 51 10.19 -22.80 6.86
C THR A 51 11.25 -23.50 7.70
N ALA A 52 12.52 -23.45 7.30
CA ALA A 52 13.62 -24.00 8.07
C ALA A 52 13.83 -23.29 9.42
N LEU A 53 13.76 -21.95 9.43
CA LEU A 53 13.87 -21.14 10.65
C LEU A 53 12.72 -21.45 11.64
N LEU A 54 11.48 -21.59 11.13
CA LEU A 54 10.32 -21.96 11.94
C LEU A 54 10.47 -23.35 12.54
N SER A 55 10.86 -24.32 11.73
CA SER A 55 11.12 -25.71 12.19
C SER A 55 12.18 -25.73 13.29
N THR A 56 13.28 -24.99 13.12
CA THR A 56 14.35 -24.88 14.14
C THR A 56 13.84 -24.24 15.44
N ALA A 57 12.89 -23.31 15.33
CA ALA A 57 12.27 -22.64 16.49
C ALA A 57 11.09 -23.45 17.10
N GLY A 58 10.82 -24.66 16.61
CA GLY A 58 9.74 -25.50 17.09
C GLY A 58 8.35 -24.96 16.76
N VAL A 59 8.22 -24.32 15.58
CA VAL A 59 6.96 -23.83 15.04
C VAL A 59 6.56 -24.68 13.83
N GLU A 60 5.40 -25.33 13.92
CA GLU A 60 4.78 -26.01 12.79
C GLU A 60 4.29 -24.98 11.76
N SER A 61 4.45 -25.23 10.47
CA SER A 61 4.01 -24.28 9.47
C SER A 61 3.41 -24.94 8.24
N THR A 62 2.42 -24.26 7.65
CA THR A 62 1.90 -24.56 6.31
C THR A 62 1.88 -23.30 5.45
N LYS A 63 1.76 -23.46 4.13
CA LYS A 63 1.84 -22.38 3.17
C LYS A 63 0.56 -22.24 2.37
N PHE A 64 0.05 -21.03 2.26
CA PHE A 64 -1.00 -20.62 1.35
C PHE A 64 -0.36 -19.73 0.26
N LEU A 65 -0.17 -20.29 -0.94
CA LEU A 65 0.59 -19.68 -2.03
C LEU A 65 -0.32 -19.23 -3.18
N GLN A 66 -1.56 -18.88 -2.90
CA GLN A 66 -2.54 -18.49 -3.92
C GLN A 66 -2.70 -16.98 -4.07
N VAL A 67 -1.88 -16.18 -3.37
CA VAL A 67 -2.00 -14.73 -3.45
C VAL A 67 -1.73 -14.25 -4.86
N THR A 68 -2.64 -13.41 -5.36
CA THR A 68 -2.52 -12.69 -6.62
C THR A 68 -2.43 -11.19 -6.35
N PRO A 69 -1.93 -10.38 -7.30
CA PRO A 69 -2.03 -8.92 -7.20
C PRO A 69 -3.47 -8.47 -6.95
N ASN A 70 -3.67 -7.50 -6.04
CA ASN A 70 -5.00 -7.04 -5.60
C ASN A 70 -5.86 -8.20 -5.06
N PRO A 71 -5.51 -8.80 -3.93
CA PRO A 71 -6.06 -10.06 -3.46
C PRO A 71 -7.60 -10.03 -3.42
N PRO A 72 -8.28 -10.93 -4.15
CA PRO A 72 -9.73 -10.99 -4.13
C PRO A 72 -10.24 -11.59 -2.81
N ILE A 73 -11.36 -11.07 -2.32
CA ILE A 73 -11.98 -11.54 -1.07
C ILE A 73 -12.39 -13.01 -1.16
N GLU A 74 -12.68 -13.49 -2.35
CA GLU A 74 -12.99 -14.88 -2.63
C GLU A 74 -11.78 -15.79 -2.31
N MET A 75 -10.57 -15.39 -2.71
CA MET A 75 -9.32 -16.08 -2.37
C MET A 75 -9.01 -15.98 -0.86
N VAL A 76 -9.31 -14.83 -0.24
CA VAL A 76 -9.18 -14.67 1.22
C VAL A 76 -10.07 -15.68 1.94
N ALA A 77 -11.31 -15.91 1.49
CA ALA A 77 -12.22 -16.90 2.07
C ALA A 77 -11.64 -18.33 2.03
N GLU A 78 -10.97 -18.71 0.94
CA GLU A 78 -10.27 -19.99 0.84
C GLU A 78 -9.11 -20.07 1.85
N GLY A 79 -8.33 -18.99 1.98
CA GLY A 79 -7.26 -18.92 2.98
C GLY A 79 -7.76 -19.03 4.42
N VAL A 80 -8.93 -18.43 4.73
CA VAL A 80 -9.58 -18.56 6.04
C VAL A 80 -9.94 -20.01 6.35
N VAL A 81 -10.52 -20.73 5.38
CA VAL A 81 -10.87 -22.15 5.56
C VAL A 81 -9.61 -22.96 5.86
N GLN A 82 -8.58 -22.85 5.03
CA GLN A 82 -7.33 -23.61 5.19
C GLN A 82 -6.59 -23.27 6.49
N ALA A 83 -6.59 -21.99 6.90
CA ALA A 83 -5.99 -21.59 8.17
C ALA A 83 -6.71 -22.19 9.39
N LYS A 84 -8.06 -22.24 9.37
CA LYS A 84 -8.88 -22.88 10.40
C LYS A 84 -8.64 -24.39 10.45
N GLU A 85 -8.62 -25.07 9.32
CA GLU A 85 -8.35 -26.52 9.23
C GLU A 85 -6.97 -26.88 9.75
N PHE A 86 -5.95 -26.07 9.46
CA PHE A 86 -4.60 -26.24 10.00
C PHE A 86 -4.54 -25.95 11.51
N GLY A 87 -5.49 -25.17 12.06
CA GLY A 87 -5.48 -24.72 13.43
C GLY A 87 -4.42 -23.65 13.68
N ALA A 88 -4.27 -22.71 12.74
CA ALA A 88 -3.32 -21.61 12.84
C ALA A 88 -3.54 -20.78 14.10
N ASP A 89 -2.45 -20.42 14.79
CA ASP A 89 -2.43 -19.52 15.93
C ASP A 89 -1.61 -18.23 15.67
N VAL A 90 -0.89 -18.19 14.55
CA VAL A 90 -0.24 -17.00 14.01
C VAL A 90 -0.28 -17.02 12.47
N VAL A 91 -0.47 -15.85 11.87
CA VAL A 91 -0.40 -15.70 10.40
C VAL A 91 0.84 -14.89 10.02
N VAL A 92 1.58 -15.38 9.01
CA VAL A 92 2.82 -14.76 8.54
C VAL A 92 2.65 -14.35 7.08
N GLY A 93 2.61 -13.05 6.80
CA GLY A 93 2.61 -12.53 5.43
C GLY A 93 4.04 -12.32 4.92
N VAL A 94 4.38 -12.92 3.78
CA VAL A 94 5.70 -12.79 3.13
C VAL A 94 5.52 -12.30 1.70
N GLY A 95 6.04 -11.13 1.37
CA GLY A 95 5.91 -10.59 0.02
C GLY A 95 5.74 -9.08 -0.04
N GLY A 96 5.14 -8.58 -1.11
CA GLY A 96 4.73 -7.19 -1.22
C GLY A 96 3.37 -6.92 -0.56
N GLY A 97 2.81 -5.73 -0.78
CA GLY A 97 1.54 -5.30 -0.20
C GLY A 97 0.41 -6.32 -0.34
N SER A 98 0.23 -6.92 -1.52
CA SER A 98 -0.84 -7.91 -1.74
C SER A 98 -0.74 -9.13 -0.82
N ALA A 99 0.47 -9.64 -0.55
CA ALA A 99 0.65 -10.77 0.36
C ALA A 99 0.39 -10.37 1.82
N MET A 100 0.84 -9.19 2.21
CA MET A 100 0.62 -8.65 3.55
C MET A 100 -0.86 -8.33 3.79
N ASP A 101 -1.53 -7.74 2.82
CA ASP A 101 -2.95 -7.42 2.88
C ASP A 101 -3.81 -8.69 2.90
N ALA A 102 -3.48 -9.69 2.06
CA ALA A 102 -4.13 -11.00 2.12
C ALA A 102 -3.97 -11.66 3.50
N ALA A 103 -2.76 -11.61 4.09
CA ALA A 103 -2.51 -12.15 5.42
C ALA A 103 -3.38 -11.47 6.49
N LYS A 104 -3.51 -10.13 6.44
CA LYS A 104 -4.37 -9.35 7.33
C LYS A 104 -5.86 -9.70 7.15
N ALA A 105 -6.33 -9.78 5.90
CA ALA A 105 -7.71 -10.13 5.62
C ALA A 105 -8.04 -11.58 6.06
N ILE A 106 -7.13 -12.53 5.83
CA ILE A 106 -7.29 -13.92 6.27
C ILE A 106 -7.37 -13.98 7.79
N VAL A 107 -6.45 -13.33 8.51
CA VAL A 107 -6.44 -13.39 9.98
C VAL A 107 -7.68 -12.75 10.59
N ALA A 108 -8.21 -11.68 9.99
CA ALA A 108 -9.49 -11.09 10.34
C ALA A 108 -10.63 -12.10 10.13
N GLY A 109 -10.68 -12.72 8.95
CA GLY A 109 -11.73 -13.66 8.57
C GLY A 109 -11.80 -14.93 9.43
N ILE A 110 -10.67 -15.33 10.04
CA ILE A 110 -10.65 -16.49 10.94
C ILE A 110 -11.59 -16.30 12.13
N LEU A 111 -11.68 -15.11 12.68
CA LEU A 111 -12.49 -14.78 13.85
C LEU A 111 -13.74 -13.94 13.52
N TYR A 112 -14.02 -13.73 12.23
CA TYR A 112 -15.14 -12.89 11.81
C TYR A 112 -16.48 -13.61 11.93
N GLU A 113 -17.45 -12.97 12.59
CA GLU A 113 -18.76 -13.54 12.93
C GLU A 113 -19.95 -12.83 12.24
N HIS A 114 -19.67 -11.81 11.39
CA HIS A 114 -20.73 -10.98 10.78
C HIS A 114 -21.10 -11.40 9.34
N GLY A 115 -20.96 -12.69 9.01
CA GLY A 115 -21.37 -13.26 7.72
C GLY A 115 -20.32 -13.10 6.62
N ASP A 116 -20.70 -12.51 5.49
CA ASP A 116 -19.80 -12.37 4.35
C ASP A 116 -18.57 -11.53 4.68
N LEU A 117 -17.37 -11.98 4.26
CA LEU A 117 -16.11 -11.29 4.52
C LEU A 117 -16.05 -9.91 3.87
N TRP A 118 -16.80 -9.68 2.76
CA TRP A 118 -16.89 -8.36 2.16
C TRP A 118 -17.51 -7.32 3.08
N ASN A 119 -18.28 -7.73 4.08
CA ASN A 119 -18.83 -6.81 5.09
C ASN A 119 -17.74 -6.11 5.93
N MET A 120 -16.51 -6.62 5.97
CA MET A 120 -15.37 -5.94 6.62
C MET A 120 -14.89 -4.72 5.82
N VAL A 121 -15.22 -4.63 4.52
CA VAL A 121 -14.60 -3.72 3.56
C VAL A 121 -15.37 -2.40 3.48
N TYR A 122 -14.68 -1.28 3.56
CA TYR A 122 -15.24 0.06 3.34
C TYR A 122 -15.42 0.30 1.83
N ALA A 123 -16.47 -0.25 1.25
CA ALA A 123 -16.59 -0.40 -0.19
C ALA A 123 -17.66 0.46 -0.85
N SER A 124 -18.36 1.32 -0.16
CA SER A 124 -19.22 2.33 -0.80
C SER A 124 -20.05 3.16 0.17
N HIS A 125 -20.56 4.28 -0.34
CA HIS A 125 -21.61 5.08 0.28
C HIS A 125 -23.04 4.50 0.08
N SER A 126 -23.18 3.37 -0.62
CA SER A 126 -24.48 2.72 -0.82
C SER A 126 -24.83 1.89 0.41
N ASN A 127 -25.64 2.41 1.30
CA ASN A 127 -26.49 1.74 2.31
C ASN A 127 -25.97 0.54 3.12
N VAL A 128 -24.75 0.04 2.87
CA VAL A 128 -24.15 -1.05 3.65
C VAL A 128 -23.04 -0.46 4.51
N THR A 129 -23.31 -0.34 5.79
CA THR A 129 -22.28 0.05 6.78
C THR A 129 -21.27 -1.08 6.88
N ALA A 130 -20.00 -0.78 6.62
CA ALA A 130 -18.92 -1.73 6.89
C ALA A 130 -18.93 -2.17 8.36
N LYS A 131 -18.64 -3.44 8.58
CA LYS A 131 -18.49 -4.04 9.91
C LYS A 131 -17.04 -4.51 10.04
N PRO A 132 -16.11 -3.61 10.40
CA PRO A 132 -14.71 -3.97 10.52
C PRO A 132 -14.50 -5.06 11.56
N PRO A 133 -13.44 -5.87 11.44
CA PRO A 133 -13.16 -6.91 12.43
C PRO A 133 -12.75 -6.28 13.78
N GLU A 134 -13.23 -6.84 14.86
CA GLU A 134 -12.88 -6.42 16.23
C GLU A 134 -11.70 -7.22 16.78
N LYS A 135 -11.47 -8.42 16.25
CA LYS A 135 -10.47 -9.38 16.70
C LYS A 135 -9.75 -10.01 15.53
N ALA A 136 -8.47 -10.32 15.74
CA ALA A 136 -7.64 -11.05 14.79
C ALA A 136 -6.60 -11.90 15.53
N LEU A 137 -6.12 -12.98 14.92
CA LEU A 137 -4.94 -13.70 15.41
C LEU A 137 -3.70 -12.81 15.31
N PRO A 138 -2.60 -13.13 16.00
CA PRO A 138 -1.33 -12.44 15.82
C PRO A 138 -0.86 -12.46 14.35
N ILE A 139 -0.40 -11.29 13.87
CA ILE A 139 0.13 -11.10 12.52
C ILE A 139 1.64 -10.82 12.61
N PHE A 140 2.42 -11.48 11.77
CA PHE A 140 3.83 -11.20 11.54
C PHE A 140 4.07 -10.93 10.06
N LEU A 141 4.77 -9.83 9.70
CA LEU A 141 4.95 -9.45 8.31
C LEU A 141 6.43 -9.37 7.92
N ILE A 142 6.71 -9.83 6.71
CA ILE A 142 8.06 -9.83 6.11
C ILE A 142 7.94 -9.25 4.70
N PRO A 143 8.04 -7.92 4.54
CA PRO A 143 7.99 -7.28 3.24
C PRO A 143 9.22 -7.65 2.40
N THR A 144 8.98 -8.04 1.14
CA THR A 144 10.02 -8.24 0.12
C THR A 144 9.97 -7.17 -0.97
N LEU A 145 8.95 -6.31 -0.96
CA LEU A 145 8.77 -5.16 -1.83
C LEU A 145 8.33 -3.96 -0.98
N PRO A 146 9.21 -2.97 -0.76
CA PRO A 146 8.87 -1.75 -0.06
C PRO A 146 8.00 -0.85 -0.97
N ALA A 147 6.79 -0.57 -0.54
CA ALA A 147 5.80 0.26 -1.24
C ALA A 147 4.71 0.72 -0.28
N THR A 148 3.81 -0.20 0.09
CA THR A 148 2.55 0.07 0.78
C THR A 148 2.67 0.35 2.28
N GLY A 149 3.83 0.11 2.90
CA GLY A 149 3.98 0.19 4.36
C GLY A 149 3.00 -0.68 5.16
N SER A 150 2.36 -1.69 4.52
CA SER A 150 1.41 -2.58 5.16
C SER A 150 2.00 -3.30 6.38
N GLU A 151 3.31 -3.47 6.41
CA GLU A 151 4.05 -4.05 7.54
C GLU A 151 3.98 -3.22 8.83
N MET A 152 3.51 -1.97 8.75
CA MET A 152 3.45 -1.07 9.90
C MET A 152 2.12 -0.28 10.00
N ASN A 153 1.06 -0.76 9.38
CA ASN A 153 -0.28 -0.16 9.49
C ASN A 153 -1.38 -1.22 9.68
N MET A 154 -2.60 -0.76 9.95
CA MET A 154 -3.78 -1.60 10.17
C MET A 154 -4.67 -1.73 8.93
N CYS A 155 -4.23 -1.23 7.78
CA CYS A 155 -4.98 -1.30 6.54
C CYS A 155 -4.72 -2.62 5.80
N SER A 156 -5.76 -3.16 5.17
CA SER A 156 -5.68 -4.28 4.23
C SER A 156 -6.52 -3.97 3.01
N VAL A 157 -5.89 -3.83 1.86
CA VAL A 157 -6.58 -3.56 0.60
C VAL A 157 -6.92 -4.87 -0.10
N VAL A 158 -8.20 -5.06 -0.38
CA VAL A 158 -8.73 -6.25 -1.05
C VAL A 158 -9.62 -5.86 -2.23
N SER A 159 -9.85 -6.80 -3.12
CA SER A 159 -10.79 -6.65 -4.23
C SER A 159 -11.94 -7.65 -4.14
N SER A 160 -12.96 -7.47 -4.95
CA SER A 160 -13.95 -8.49 -5.26
C SER A 160 -14.05 -8.62 -6.77
N SER A 161 -13.81 -9.83 -7.26
CA SER A 161 -13.96 -10.15 -8.68
C SER A 161 -15.42 -10.15 -9.12
N THR A 162 -16.32 -10.52 -8.20
CA THR A 162 -17.77 -10.53 -8.43
C THR A 162 -18.35 -9.11 -8.51
N LEU A 163 -17.94 -8.21 -7.60
CA LEU A 163 -18.43 -6.84 -7.52
C LEU A 163 -17.63 -5.87 -8.39
N GLN A 164 -16.50 -6.28 -8.96
CA GLN A 164 -15.57 -5.44 -9.72
C GLN A 164 -15.14 -4.19 -8.94
N LYS A 165 -14.90 -4.36 -7.62
CA LYS A 165 -14.52 -3.30 -6.70
C LYS A 165 -13.18 -3.61 -6.03
N LYS A 166 -12.44 -2.56 -5.67
CA LYS A 166 -11.24 -2.62 -4.85
C LYS A 166 -11.36 -1.55 -3.78
N SER A 167 -11.21 -1.95 -2.51
CA SER A 167 -11.26 -1.06 -1.38
C SER A 167 -10.51 -1.67 -0.19
N TYR A 168 -10.71 -1.17 1.02
CA TYR A 168 -9.87 -1.50 2.16
C TYR A 168 -10.69 -1.93 3.38
N ILE A 169 -10.03 -2.73 4.23
CA ILE A 169 -10.41 -3.03 5.61
C ILE A 169 -9.54 -2.15 6.51
N TRP A 170 -10.13 -1.50 7.51
CA TRP A 170 -9.42 -0.65 8.45
C TRP A 170 -9.83 -1.01 9.87
N ALA A 171 -8.91 -1.61 10.65
CA ALA A 171 -9.21 -2.03 12.01
C ALA A 171 -7.93 -2.18 12.85
N ASP A 172 -7.92 -1.69 14.07
CA ASP A 172 -6.76 -1.73 14.97
C ASP A 172 -6.24 -3.15 15.25
N CYS A 173 -7.13 -4.14 15.25
CA CYS A 173 -6.73 -5.54 15.42
C CYS A 173 -5.84 -6.09 14.30
N LEU A 174 -5.74 -5.39 13.15
CA LEU A 174 -4.91 -5.74 12.00
C LEU A 174 -3.48 -5.18 12.07
N PHE A 175 -3.15 -4.37 13.07
CA PHE A 175 -1.75 -4.02 13.27
C PHE A 175 -0.91 -5.28 13.48
N PRO A 176 0.18 -5.48 12.72
CA PRO A 176 1.12 -6.57 12.98
C PRO A 176 1.69 -6.50 14.40
N LYS A 177 1.90 -7.63 15.04
CA LYS A 177 2.59 -7.70 16.34
C LYS A 177 4.07 -7.37 16.19
N ALA A 178 4.66 -7.82 15.08
CA ALA A 178 6.00 -7.44 14.68
C ALA A 178 6.17 -7.61 13.16
N SER A 179 7.18 -6.90 12.61
CA SER A 179 7.57 -7.02 11.22
C SER A 179 9.09 -7.05 11.11
N ILE A 180 9.62 -7.90 10.24
CA ILE A 180 11.05 -7.91 9.87
C ILE A 180 11.20 -7.21 8.53
N LEU A 181 11.98 -6.15 8.53
CA LEU A 181 12.32 -5.33 7.37
C LEU A 181 13.80 -5.53 7.05
N ASP A 182 14.08 -6.54 6.23
CA ASP A 182 15.44 -6.86 5.78
C ASP A 182 15.63 -6.39 4.33
N PRO A 183 16.43 -5.35 4.09
CA PRO A 183 16.65 -4.83 2.75
C PRO A 183 17.24 -5.83 1.76
N GLU A 184 17.93 -6.88 2.23
CA GLU A 184 18.50 -7.91 1.36
C GLU A 184 17.43 -8.74 0.65
N LEU A 185 16.22 -8.85 1.24
CA LEU A 185 15.08 -9.51 0.61
C LEU A 185 14.55 -8.79 -0.65
N THR A 186 14.99 -7.55 -0.87
CA THR A 186 14.58 -6.73 -2.01
C THR A 186 15.57 -6.77 -3.18
N TYR A 187 16.73 -7.42 -3.03
CA TYR A 187 17.80 -7.43 -4.04
C TYR A 187 17.41 -8.13 -5.35
N THR A 188 16.46 -9.04 -5.28
CA THR A 188 15.96 -9.80 -6.43
C THR A 188 14.75 -9.16 -7.11
N LEU A 189 14.27 -8.02 -6.63
CA LEU A 189 13.13 -7.34 -7.22
C LEU A 189 13.42 -6.90 -8.66
N PRO A 190 12.53 -7.19 -9.62
CA PRO A 190 12.63 -6.63 -10.96
C PRO A 190 12.63 -5.09 -10.94
N PRO A 191 13.35 -4.44 -11.89
CA PRO A 191 13.40 -2.97 -11.97
C PRO A 191 12.01 -2.31 -11.99
N PHE A 192 11.08 -2.87 -12.75
CA PHE A 192 9.71 -2.35 -12.82
C PHE A 192 9.01 -2.36 -11.44
N GLN A 193 9.15 -3.43 -10.67
CA GLN A 193 8.56 -3.51 -9.33
C GLN A 193 9.25 -2.55 -8.35
N THR A 194 10.57 -2.39 -8.47
CA THR A 194 11.32 -1.41 -7.68
C THR A 194 10.84 0.02 -7.98
N ALA A 195 10.64 0.35 -9.26
CA ALA A 195 10.12 1.65 -9.68
C ALA A 195 8.69 1.89 -9.17
N CYS A 196 7.80 0.91 -9.36
CA CYS A 196 6.44 0.97 -8.85
C CYS A 196 6.40 1.20 -7.34
N GLY A 197 7.18 0.45 -6.57
CA GLY A 197 7.23 0.59 -5.11
C GLY A 197 7.75 1.95 -4.66
N GLY A 198 8.82 2.44 -5.29
CA GLY A 198 9.37 3.76 -4.96
C GLY A 198 8.40 4.90 -5.27
N VAL A 199 7.73 4.87 -6.43
CA VAL A 199 6.77 5.91 -6.83
C VAL A 199 5.48 5.81 -6.00
N ASP A 200 5.03 4.61 -5.65
CA ASP A 200 3.92 4.38 -4.71
C ASP A 200 4.22 4.99 -3.33
N SER A 201 5.43 4.75 -2.81
CA SER A 201 5.88 5.35 -1.55
C SER A 201 5.95 6.87 -1.59
N ILE A 202 6.35 7.47 -2.72
CA ILE A 202 6.26 8.93 -2.92
C ILE A 202 4.80 9.38 -2.87
N SER A 203 3.89 8.67 -3.53
CA SER A 203 2.47 9.07 -3.60
C SER A 203 1.81 9.10 -2.24
N HIS A 204 2.06 8.12 -1.38
CA HIS A 204 1.53 8.08 -0.02
C HIS A 204 1.83 9.37 0.77
N VAL A 205 3.06 9.87 0.66
CA VAL A 205 3.49 11.07 1.37
C VAL A 205 3.04 12.35 0.65
N LEU A 206 3.18 12.36 -0.68
CA LEU A 206 2.84 13.53 -1.50
C LEU A 206 1.35 13.87 -1.40
N GLU A 207 0.48 12.87 -1.43
CA GLU A 207 -0.96 13.10 -1.30
C GLU A 207 -1.32 13.80 -0.01
N ILE A 208 -0.74 13.37 1.09
CA ILE A 208 -0.98 13.97 2.40
C ILE A 208 -0.38 15.36 2.47
N PHE A 209 0.82 15.54 1.92
CA PHE A 209 1.49 16.86 1.86
C PHE A 209 0.67 17.90 1.10
N VAL A 210 0.08 17.54 -0.04
CA VAL A 210 -0.65 18.51 -0.88
C VAL A 210 -2.15 18.60 -0.56
N ASN A 211 -2.77 17.52 -0.10
CA ASN A 211 -4.21 17.43 0.15
C ASN A 211 -4.58 17.38 1.62
N GLY A 212 -3.63 17.14 2.52
CA GLY A 212 -3.87 17.01 3.94
C GLY A 212 -4.35 18.32 4.60
N GLN A 213 -4.93 18.18 5.79
CA GLN A 213 -5.37 19.31 6.61
C GLN A 213 -4.38 19.66 7.71
N ALA A 214 -3.42 18.79 7.98
CA ALA A 214 -2.42 19.02 9.01
C ALA A 214 -1.45 20.11 8.56
N ASP A 215 -1.44 21.21 9.29
CA ASP A 215 -0.51 22.33 9.11
C ASP A 215 0.53 22.30 10.23
N SER A 216 1.71 21.74 9.92
CA SER A 216 2.82 21.61 10.85
C SER A 216 4.14 21.64 10.10
N ASP A 217 5.03 22.55 10.50
CA ASP A 217 6.37 22.65 9.91
C ASP A 217 7.14 21.32 10.04
N LEU A 218 7.12 20.70 11.21
CA LEU A 218 7.79 19.42 11.43
C LEU A 218 7.24 18.31 10.53
N LEU A 219 5.91 18.25 10.37
CA LEU A 219 5.27 17.26 9.52
C LEU A 219 5.67 17.45 8.05
N HIS A 220 5.65 18.70 7.57
CA HIS A 220 6.03 19.02 6.19
C HIS A 220 7.51 18.69 5.93
N GLU A 221 8.43 19.01 6.87
CA GLU A 221 9.84 18.63 6.75
C GLU A 221 10.03 17.12 6.71
N TRP A 222 9.28 16.37 7.53
CA TRP A 222 9.30 14.91 7.52
C TRP A 222 8.83 14.36 6.18
N GLN A 223 7.70 14.84 5.67
CA GLN A 223 7.12 14.43 4.39
C GLN A 223 8.09 14.69 3.24
N LEU A 224 8.63 15.90 3.15
CA LEU A 224 9.61 16.27 2.12
C LEU A 224 10.91 15.48 2.26
N GLY A 225 11.35 15.18 3.49
CA GLY A 225 12.51 14.35 3.77
C GLY A 225 12.36 12.93 3.22
N VAL A 226 11.19 12.32 3.39
CA VAL A 226 10.88 10.99 2.82
C VAL A 226 10.92 11.04 1.29
N ILE A 227 10.25 12.02 0.67
CA ILE A 227 10.22 12.18 -0.80
C ILE A 227 11.65 12.38 -1.34
N LYS A 228 12.45 13.30 -0.75
CA LYS A 228 13.85 13.54 -1.13
C LYS A 228 14.69 12.28 -1.07
N THR A 229 14.50 11.48 -0.02
CA THR A 229 15.23 10.23 0.18
C THR A 229 14.91 9.21 -0.92
N ILE A 230 13.63 9.06 -1.29
CA ILE A 230 13.21 8.14 -2.35
C ILE A 230 13.72 8.64 -3.71
N VAL A 231 13.52 9.92 -4.04
CA VAL A 231 13.98 10.52 -5.31
C VAL A 231 15.48 10.32 -5.51
N LYS A 232 16.28 10.45 -4.44
CA LYS A 232 17.72 10.22 -4.49
C LYS A 232 18.10 8.75 -4.70
N ASN A 233 17.44 7.83 -3.99
CA ASN A 233 17.89 6.43 -3.89
C ASN A 233 17.23 5.50 -4.93
N LEU A 234 16.05 5.85 -5.45
CA LEU A 234 15.36 5.03 -6.43
C LEU A 234 16.17 4.81 -7.73
N PRO A 235 16.75 5.85 -8.38
CA PRO A 235 17.59 5.65 -9.56
C PRO A 235 18.84 4.81 -9.27
N ILE A 236 19.40 4.91 -8.06
CA ILE A 236 20.57 4.11 -7.64
C ILE A 236 20.18 2.63 -7.57
N ALA A 237 19.06 2.30 -6.90
CA ALA A 237 18.58 0.94 -6.79
C ALA A 237 18.13 0.34 -8.13
N LEU A 238 17.62 1.16 -9.05
CA LEU A 238 17.29 0.71 -10.42
C LEU A 238 18.54 0.38 -11.23
N LYS A 239 19.60 1.15 -11.08
CA LYS A 239 20.89 0.94 -11.77
C LYS A 239 21.70 -0.20 -11.13
N ASN A 240 21.69 -0.29 -9.80
CA ASN A 240 22.36 -1.32 -9.03
C ASN A 240 21.37 -1.97 -8.03
N PRO A 241 20.70 -3.05 -8.43
CA PRO A 241 19.66 -3.70 -7.61
C PRO A 241 20.13 -4.19 -6.24
N THR A 242 21.41 -4.39 -6.05
CA THR A 242 22.02 -4.87 -4.79
C THR A 242 22.73 -3.77 -4.01
N ASP A 243 22.52 -2.49 -4.35
CA ASP A 243 23.06 -1.39 -3.56
C ASP A 243 22.41 -1.38 -2.17
N ALA A 244 23.19 -1.81 -1.18
CA ALA A 244 22.70 -2.02 0.18
C ALA A 244 22.14 -0.73 0.79
N ARG A 245 22.79 0.43 0.53
CA ARG A 245 22.33 1.70 1.07
C ARG A 245 21.02 2.14 0.42
N ALA A 246 20.96 2.12 -0.90
CA ALA A 246 19.74 2.54 -1.62
C ALA A 246 18.54 1.66 -1.23
N ARG A 247 18.71 0.34 -1.16
CA ARG A 247 17.65 -0.57 -0.71
C ARG A 247 17.21 -0.32 0.73
N THR A 248 18.15 -0.06 1.63
CA THR A 248 17.87 0.29 3.03
C THR A 248 17.05 1.57 3.13
N GLU A 249 17.47 2.62 2.41
CA GLU A 249 16.78 3.92 2.43
C GLU A 249 15.37 3.82 1.80
N LEU A 250 15.22 3.07 0.70
CA LEU A 250 13.91 2.86 0.09
C LEU A 250 12.96 2.08 1.00
N MET A 251 13.43 1.01 1.65
CA MET A 251 12.61 0.22 2.55
C MET A 251 12.16 1.04 3.76
N TRP A 252 13.06 1.79 4.38
CA TRP A 252 12.71 2.62 5.53
C TRP A 252 11.78 3.77 5.16
N SER A 253 12.02 4.42 4.01
CA SER A 253 11.18 5.50 3.51
C SER A 253 9.75 5.03 3.21
N ALA A 254 9.58 3.85 2.59
CA ALA A 254 8.27 3.29 2.32
C ALA A 254 7.47 3.07 3.61
N THR A 255 8.08 2.44 4.60
CA THR A 255 7.48 2.21 5.92
C THR A 255 7.13 3.52 6.64
N CYS A 256 8.03 4.50 6.62
CA CYS A 256 7.82 5.81 7.25
C CYS A 256 6.76 6.65 6.55
N GLY A 257 6.53 6.43 5.27
CA GLY A 257 5.56 7.20 4.48
C GLY A 257 4.11 6.97 4.88
N ILE A 258 3.77 5.80 5.43
CA ILE A 258 2.38 5.41 5.72
C ILE A 258 2.19 4.69 7.07
N ASN A 259 3.07 4.94 8.00
CA ASN A 259 2.95 4.40 9.37
C ASN A 259 2.14 5.29 10.33
N GLY A 260 1.52 6.35 9.82
CA GLY A 260 0.77 7.36 10.58
C GLY A 260 1.59 8.59 10.96
N TRP A 261 2.93 8.56 10.91
CA TRP A 261 3.75 9.75 11.18
C TRP A 261 3.59 10.85 10.14
N ALA A 262 3.41 10.46 8.87
CA ALA A 262 3.20 11.41 7.78
C ALA A 262 1.80 12.03 7.77
N SER A 263 0.85 11.49 8.54
CA SER A 263 -0.55 11.89 8.51
C SER A 263 -1.23 11.76 9.87
N PRO A 264 -0.74 12.41 10.93
CA PRO A 264 -1.39 12.33 12.22
C PRO A 264 -2.81 12.93 12.11
N GLY A 265 -3.84 12.09 12.32
CA GLY A 265 -5.24 12.50 12.38
C GLY A 265 -6.01 12.53 11.07
N ASP A 266 -5.38 12.73 9.90
CA ASP A 266 -6.08 12.82 8.60
C ASP A 266 -5.29 12.15 7.49
N ALA A 267 -5.72 10.98 7.09
CA ALA A 267 -5.06 10.19 6.03
C ALA A 267 -5.94 10.13 4.76
N TRP A 268 -6.07 11.26 4.05
CA TRP A 268 -6.81 11.27 2.79
C TRP A 268 -5.88 11.01 1.61
N THR A 269 -6.21 9.97 0.87
CA THR A 269 -5.43 9.53 -0.29
C THR A 269 -6.28 9.52 -1.56
N PRO A 270 -6.72 10.72 -2.05
CA PRO A 270 -7.63 10.83 -3.18
C PRO A 270 -7.04 10.30 -4.51
N MET A 271 -5.74 10.42 -4.73
CA MET A 271 -5.08 9.87 -5.93
C MET A 271 -5.11 8.34 -5.91
N HIS A 272 -4.98 7.73 -4.73
CA HIS A 272 -5.14 6.27 -4.56
C HIS A 272 -6.55 5.79 -4.91
N GLN A 273 -7.58 6.57 -4.58
CA GLN A 273 -8.96 6.20 -4.94
C GLN A 273 -9.14 6.15 -6.46
N VAL A 274 -8.54 7.08 -7.19
CA VAL A 274 -8.49 7.04 -8.67
C VAL A 274 -7.66 5.83 -9.13
N GLY A 275 -6.50 5.61 -8.54
CA GLY A 275 -5.61 4.48 -8.83
C GLY A 275 -6.29 3.12 -8.65
N HIS A 276 -7.15 2.96 -7.65
CA HIS A 276 -7.92 1.73 -7.42
C HIS A 276 -8.85 1.42 -8.60
N VAL A 277 -9.52 2.42 -9.15
CA VAL A 277 -10.42 2.26 -10.31
C VAL A 277 -9.61 1.93 -11.56
N LEU A 278 -8.50 2.62 -11.80
CA LEU A 278 -7.61 2.32 -12.93
C LEU A 278 -7.06 0.89 -12.85
N THR A 279 -6.73 0.43 -11.66
CA THR A 279 -6.26 -0.94 -11.44
C THR A 279 -7.36 -1.97 -11.66
N SER A 280 -8.53 -1.77 -11.09
CA SER A 280 -9.62 -2.77 -11.14
C SER A 280 -10.28 -2.88 -12.53
N ARG A 281 -10.40 -1.78 -13.27
CA ARG A 281 -11.08 -1.75 -14.58
C ARG A 281 -10.15 -1.93 -15.77
N TYR A 282 -8.94 -1.38 -15.69
CA TYR A 282 -8.01 -1.35 -16.83
C TYR A 282 -6.76 -2.23 -16.60
N GLY A 283 -6.66 -2.92 -15.46
CA GLY A 283 -5.51 -3.78 -15.15
C GLY A 283 -4.18 -3.02 -15.01
N ILE A 284 -4.23 -1.69 -14.83
CA ILE A 284 -3.02 -0.89 -14.67
C ILE A 284 -2.40 -1.21 -13.31
N ASN A 285 -1.11 -1.56 -13.29
CA ASN A 285 -0.40 -1.78 -12.03
C ASN A 285 -0.55 -0.57 -11.10
N HIS A 286 -0.71 -0.82 -9.79
CA HIS A 286 -1.04 0.23 -8.82
C HIS A 286 -0.02 1.38 -8.81
N GLY A 287 1.29 1.08 -8.67
CA GLY A 287 2.32 2.12 -8.74
C GLY A 287 2.35 2.88 -10.07
N SER A 288 2.03 2.20 -11.19
CA SER A 288 1.88 2.85 -12.51
C SER A 288 0.67 3.78 -12.56
N SER A 289 -0.46 3.42 -11.94
CA SER A 289 -1.63 4.30 -11.90
C SER A 289 -1.34 5.59 -11.14
N LEU A 290 -0.62 5.51 -10.03
CA LEU A 290 -0.20 6.68 -9.25
C LEU A 290 0.86 7.50 -10.00
N ALA A 291 1.79 6.85 -10.69
CA ALA A 291 2.77 7.51 -11.57
C ALA A 291 2.11 8.42 -12.62
N ILE A 292 0.99 7.97 -13.18
CA ILE A 292 0.21 8.74 -14.17
C ILE A 292 -0.57 9.88 -13.50
N ILE A 293 -1.24 9.61 -12.39
CA ILE A 293 -2.17 10.57 -11.76
C ILE A 293 -1.45 11.70 -11.05
N MET A 294 -0.34 11.42 -10.34
CA MET A 294 0.34 12.44 -9.52
C MET A 294 0.70 13.72 -10.29
N PRO A 295 1.40 13.69 -11.44
CA PRO A 295 1.76 14.93 -12.15
C PRO A 295 0.54 15.72 -12.64
N ALA A 296 -0.51 15.03 -13.09
CA ALA A 296 -1.75 15.65 -13.55
C ALA A 296 -2.52 16.32 -12.40
N TRP A 297 -2.62 15.63 -11.26
CA TRP A 297 -3.19 16.16 -10.03
C TRP A 297 -2.46 17.41 -9.58
N MET A 298 -1.14 17.35 -9.49
CA MET A 298 -0.30 18.48 -9.10
C MET A 298 -0.47 19.67 -10.05
N ALA A 299 -0.47 19.43 -11.36
CA ALA A 299 -0.65 20.49 -12.36
C ALA A 299 -2.04 21.17 -12.28
N TYR A 300 -3.07 20.40 -11.94
CA TYR A 300 -4.42 20.90 -11.74
C TYR A 300 -4.51 21.77 -10.47
N PHE A 301 -4.14 21.20 -9.32
CA PHE A 301 -4.32 21.85 -8.03
C PHE A 301 -3.35 22.98 -7.73
N LYS A 302 -2.19 23.02 -8.38
CA LYS A 302 -1.28 24.18 -8.28
C LYS A 302 -1.96 25.49 -8.67
N LYS A 303 -2.94 25.43 -9.60
CA LYS A 303 -3.71 26.63 -10.00
C LYS A 303 -4.71 27.11 -8.94
N ILE A 304 -5.13 26.20 -8.05
CA ILE A 304 -6.18 26.45 -7.05
C ILE A 304 -5.58 26.72 -5.66
N LYS A 305 -4.57 25.94 -5.29
CA LYS A 305 -3.89 25.99 -3.98
C LYS A 305 -2.36 25.94 -4.20
N PRO A 306 -1.71 27.03 -4.67
CA PRO A 306 -0.33 26.99 -5.15
C PRO A 306 0.71 26.61 -4.08
N ALA A 307 0.52 27.05 -2.83
CA ALA A 307 1.56 27.01 -1.79
C ALA A 307 2.24 25.64 -1.58
N PRO A 308 1.55 24.51 -1.38
CA PRO A 308 2.23 23.23 -1.19
C PRO A 308 2.97 22.77 -2.45
N TYR A 309 2.47 23.07 -3.64
CA TYR A 309 3.09 22.70 -4.91
C TYR A 309 4.33 23.55 -5.21
N GLU A 310 4.30 24.86 -4.93
CA GLU A 310 5.46 25.74 -5.02
C GLU A 310 6.55 25.32 -4.04
N ARG A 311 6.18 24.89 -2.83
CA ARG A 311 7.12 24.35 -1.86
C ARG A 311 7.74 23.06 -2.36
N PHE A 312 6.95 22.13 -2.91
CA PHE A 312 7.46 20.91 -3.55
C PHE A 312 8.45 21.26 -4.67
N GLU A 313 8.09 22.19 -5.56
CA GLU A 313 8.97 22.58 -6.68
C GLU A 313 10.28 23.21 -6.22
N LYS A 314 10.22 24.01 -5.17
CA LYS A 314 11.42 24.65 -4.61
C LYS A 314 12.36 23.64 -3.94
N GLU A 315 11.83 22.63 -3.29
CA GLU A 315 12.62 21.74 -2.43
C GLU A 315 12.95 20.40 -3.07
N ILE A 316 12.16 19.94 -4.03
CA ILE A 316 12.33 18.66 -4.72
C ILE A 316 12.70 18.90 -6.18
N MET A 317 11.72 19.23 -7.02
CA MET A 317 11.86 19.55 -8.46
C MET A 317 10.55 20.07 -9.03
N SER A 318 10.59 20.76 -10.18
CA SER A 318 9.36 21.19 -10.86
C SER A 318 8.45 20.02 -11.27
N ILE A 319 7.15 20.28 -11.42
CA ILE A 319 6.19 19.23 -11.82
C ILE A 319 6.57 18.57 -13.16
N PRO A 320 7.01 19.30 -14.20
CA PRO A 320 7.50 18.68 -15.43
C PRO A 320 8.73 17.79 -15.21
N GLU A 321 9.69 18.21 -14.37
CA GLU A 321 10.85 17.40 -14.02
C GLU A 321 10.45 16.15 -13.23
N PHE A 322 9.46 16.25 -12.36
CA PHE A 322 8.91 15.11 -11.62
C PHE A 322 8.25 14.10 -12.57
N LYS A 323 7.47 14.57 -13.54
CA LYS A 323 6.91 13.70 -14.60
C LYS A 323 8.04 13.00 -15.38
N LYS A 324 9.10 13.73 -15.72
CA LYS A 324 10.28 13.18 -16.40
C LYS A 324 11.01 12.15 -15.52
N PHE A 325 11.23 12.45 -14.25
CA PHE A 325 11.83 11.52 -13.27
C PHE A 325 11.07 10.18 -13.22
N ILE A 326 9.75 10.22 -13.16
CA ILE A 326 8.89 9.02 -13.17
C ILE A 326 9.10 8.22 -14.46
N SER A 327 9.12 8.89 -15.62
CA SER A 327 9.38 8.26 -16.92
C SER A 327 10.78 7.65 -16.99
N GLU A 328 11.80 8.34 -16.47
CA GLU A 328 13.19 7.83 -16.40
C GLU A 328 13.33 6.63 -15.47
N CYS A 329 12.45 6.48 -14.48
CA CYS A 329 12.34 5.27 -13.67
C CYS A 329 11.66 4.10 -14.41
N GLY A 330 11.22 4.28 -15.66
CA GLY A 330 10.62 3.24 -16.50
C GLY A 330 9.11 3.05 -16.27
N LEU A 331 8.42 4.05 -15.72
CA LEU A 331 6.97 4.00 -15.50
C LEU A 331 6.21 4.86 -16.52
N PRO A 332 4.96 4.50 -16.86
CA PRO A 332 4.10 5.30 -17.70
C PRO A 332 3.75 6.62 -17.01
N VAL A 333 3.59 7.67 -17.79
CA VAL A 333 3.25 9.02 -17.29
C VAL A 333 2.00 9.60 -17.96
N SER A 334 1.28 8.77 -18.72
CA SER A 334 -0.04 9.12 -19.27
C SER A 334 -0.98 7.91 -19.33
N LEU A 335 -2.28 8.19 -19.27
CA LEU A 335 -3.33 7.19 -19.43
C LEU A 335 -3.30 6.56 -20.83
N SER A 336 -2.97 7.37 -21.85
CA SER A 336 -2.89 6.92 -23.26
C SER A 336 -1.84 5.83 -23.45
N GLU A 337 -0.71 5.87 -22.72
CA GLU A 337 0.29 4.78 -22.75
C GLU A 337 -0.27 3.43 -22.27
N LYS A 338 -1.38 3.44 -21.57
CA LYS A 338 -2.12 2.25 -21.08
C LYS A 338 -3.38 1.95 -21.86
N GLY A 339 -3.58 2.61 -22.99
CA GLY A 339 -4.72 2.39 -23.88
C GLY A 339 -6.03 3.00 -23.38
N VAL A 340 -6.01 3.80 -22.32
CA VAL A 340 -7.16 4.55 -21.83
C VAL A 340 -7.35 5.80 -22.68
N LYS A 341 -8.58 6.07 -23.08
CA LYS A 341 -8.93 7.18 -23.99
C LYS A 341 -9.80 8.20 -23.27
N GLU A 342 -10.01 9.36 -23.92
CA GLU A 342 -10.88 10.41 -23.39
C GLU A 342 -12.33 9.92 -23.19
N GLU A 343 -12.81 9.05 -24.05
CA GLU A 343 -14.15 8.43 -23.95
C GLU A 343 -14.33 7.56 -22.71
N ASP A 344 -13.26 7.11 -22.07
CA ASP A 344 -13.28 6.30 -20.84
C ASP A 344 -13.43 7.15 -19.56
N ILE A 345 -13.13 8.46 -19.64
CA ILE A 345 -13.11 9.34 -18.47
C ILE A 345 -14.43 9.31 -17.68
N PRO A 346 -15.62 9.42 -18.29
CA PRO A 346 -16.87 9.35 -17.54
C PRO A 346 -17.04 8.05 -16.75
N LEU A 347 -16.56 6.93 -17.30
CA LEU A 347 -16.63 5.63 -16.64
C LEU A 347 -15.66 5.53 -15.45
N ILE A 348 -14.47 6.15 -15.54
CA ILE A 348 -13.51 6.23 -14.44
C ILE A 348 -14.09 7.10 -13.33
N VAL A 349 -14.62 8.28 -13.67
CA VAL A 349 -15.25 9.20 -12.70
C VAL A 349 -16.39 8.51 -11.95
N ALA A 350 -17.29 7.83 -12.70
CA ALA A 350 -18.38 7.08 -12.08
C ALA A 350 -17.89 5.97 -11.15
N GLY A 351 -16.80 5.28 -11.50
CA GLY A 351 -16.18 4.25 -10.65
C GLY A 351 -15.61 4.82 -9.36
N VAL A 352 -14.94 5.97 -9.41
CA VAL A 352 -14.41 6.65 -8.22
C VAL A 352 -15.55 7.16 -7.34
N LYS A 353 -16.59 7.71 -7.95
CA LYS A 353 -17.80 8.17 -7.24
C LYS A 353 -18.47 7.03 -6.46
N ASP A 354 -18.66 5.90 -7.10
CA ASP A 354 -19.33 4.74 -6.48
C ASP A 354 -18.60 4.21 -5.23
N VAL A 355 -17.27 4.31 -5.21
CA VAL A 355 -16.46 3.75 -4.11
C VAL A 355 -16.06 4.78 -3.06
N SER A 356 -15.80 6.03 -3.46
CA SER A 356 -15.01 6.95 -2.65
C SER A 356 -15.60 8.35 -2.44
N PHE A 357 -16.66 8.73 -3.17
CA PHE A 357 -17.30 10.01 -2.91
C PHE A 357 -18.16 9.93 -1.65
N ASN A 358 -18.15 11.00 -0.87
CA ASN A 358 -18.96 11.11 0.35
C ASN A 358 -20.43 11.48 0.05
N ALA A 359 -21.23 11.64 1.11
CA ALA A 359 -22.65 12.03 0.99
C ALA A 359 -22.88 13.40 0.34
N ASP A 360 -21.89 14.29 0.39
CA ASP A 360 -21.93 15.61 -0.23
C ASP A 360 -21.60 15.54 -1.75
N GLY A 361 -21.32 14.36 -2.27
CA GLY A 361 -21.00 14.16 -3.69
C GLY A 361 -19.58 14.61 -4.06
N VAL A 362 -18.63 14.56 -3.15
CA VAL A 362 -17.22 14.94 -3.38
C VAL A 362 -16.26 13.86 -2.87
N LEU A 363 -15.10 13.76 -3.51
CA LEU A 363 -13.97 13.00 -3.01
C LEU A 363 -13.22 13.83 -1.96
N PHE A 364 -12.91 13.20 -0.83
CA PHE A 364 -12.17 13.87 0.25
C PHE A 364 -10.77 14.30 -0.21
N SER A 365 -10.54 15.60 -0.12
CA SER A 365 -9.28 16.29 -0.41
C SER A 365 -9.37 17.70 0.18
N ASN A 366 -8.30 18.47 0.12
CA ASN A 366 -8.31 19.88 0.49
C ASN A 366 -7.70 20.75 -0.64
N PRO A 367 -8.55 21.38 -1.48
CA PRO A 367 -10.01 21.41 -1.43
C PRO A 367 -10.67 20.08 -1.87
N PRO A 368 -11.95 19.83 -1.52
CA PRO A 368 -12.71 18.67 -1.98
C PRO A 368 -12.81 18.60 -3.51
N VAL A 369 -12.84 17.40 -4.07
CA VAL A 369 -12.85 17.17 -5.52
C VAL A 369 -14.24 16.77 -6.01
N THR A 370 -14.80 17.56 -6.94
CA THR A 370 -16.05 17.24 -7.63
C THR A 370 -15.82 16.29 -8.82
N GLU A 371 -16.90 15.79 -9.41
CA GLU A 371 -16.83 14.96 -10.62
C GLU A 371 -16.19 15.72 -11.79
N GLU A 372 -16.52 17.00 -11.95
CA GLU A 372 -15.96 17.85 -13.01
C GLU A 372 -14.46 18.07 -12.83
N MET A 373 -14.03 18.36 -11.60
CA MET A 373 -12.61 18.51 -11.27
C MET A 373 -11.84 17.22 -11.55
N LEU A 374 -12.41 16.07 -11.16
CA LEU A 374 -11.81 14.77 -11.41
C LEU A 374 -11.69 14.49 -12.91
N ALA A 375 -12.73 14.81 -13.70
CA ALA A 375 -12.69 14.66 -15.16
C ALA A 375 -11.58 15.53 -15.78
N GLU A 376 -11.41 16.78 -15.33
CA GLU A 376 -10.35 17.67 -15.81
C GLU A 376 -8.94 17.14 -15.44
N ILE A 377 -8.76 16.59 -14.24
CA ILE A 377 -7.50 15.94 -13.83
C ILE A 377 -7.19 14.75 -14.74
N LEU A 378 -8.19 13.91 -15.03
CA LEU A 378 -8.02 12.75 -15.92
C LEU A 378 -7.69 13.15 -17.35
N LYS A 379 -8.26 14.26 -17.87
CA LYS A 379 -7.86 14.82 -19.17
C LYS A 379 -6.40 15.29 -19.18
N LEU A 380 -5.90 15.88 -18.10
CA LEU A 380 -4.49 16.26 -17.97
C LEU A 380 -3.56 15.04 -17.88
N ALA A 381 -4.11 13.89 -17.51
CA ALA A 381 -3.39 12.62 -17.42
C ALA A 381 -3.37 11.82 -18.74
N LEU A 382 -4.12 12.23 -19.76
CA LEU A 382 -4.10 11.62 -21.11
C LEU A 382 -2.80 12.00 -21.83
#